data_68591e513cac3b81136f649aa2bb22b7
#
_entry.id   68591e513cac3b81136f649aa2bb22b7
#
_cell.length_a   1.000
_cell.length_b   1.000
_cell.length_c   1.000
_cell.angle_alpha   90.00
_cell.angle_beta   90.00
_cell.angle_gamma   90.00
#
_symmetry.space_group_name_H-M   'P 1'
#
loop_
_entity.id
_entity.type
_entity.pdbx_description
1 polymer ?
#
loop_
_entity_poly.entity_id
_entity_poly.type
_entity_poly.pdbx_seq_one_letter_code
_entity_poly.pdbx_strand_id
1 'polypeptide(L)'
;MTAYLRRLLTRLSGTRDRGSVSLWVVMFAFVTLALLILVVDGGQVIIAKSRAADIAEQAARAAADTIDPGALRQGQVVIAQGACDTPGPASNLVATYQKGVGVTASMQGCTIGTGPQGAPDVTVRVQVSMKPFLPVGPFATINVTASETAFLACGTANARVAC
;
A
#
# COMPACT_ATOMS: atom_id res chain seq x y z
N MET A 1 -51.03 43.72 -36.10
CA MET A 1 -49.56 43.51 -35.90
C MET A 1 -49.21 43.25 -34.45
N THR A 2 -49.91 43.77 -33.47
CA THR A 2 -49.66 43.59 -32.02
C THR A 2 -50.02 42.23 -31.45
N ALA A 3 -50.95 41.49 -32.02
CA ALA A 3 -51.35 40.16 -31.55
C ALA A 3 -50.33 39.06 -31.85
N TYR A 4 -49.53 39.20 -32.92
CA TYR A 4 -48.52 38.26 -33.32
C TYR A 4 -47.27 38.33 -32.44
N LEU A 5 -46.85 39.50 -32.05
CA LEU A 5 -45.75 39.76 -31.13
C LEU A 5 -46.05 39.24 -29.73
N ARG A 6 -47.28 39.34 -29.24
CA ARG A 6 -47.65 38.75 -27.94
C ARG A 6 -47.56 37.24 -27.89
N ARG A 7 -47.90 36.53 -28.98
CA ARG A 7 -47.80 35.07 -29.07
C ARG A 7 -46.33 34.57 -29.17
N LEU A 8 -45.46 35.37 -29.78
CA LEU A 8 -44.04 35.07 -29.82
C LEU A 8 -43.37 35.27 -28.45
N LEU A 9 -43.73 36.32 -27.73
CA LEU A 9 -43.18 36.58 -26.38
C LEU A 9 -43.65 35.56 -25.35
N THR A 10 -44.87 35.04 -25.41
CA THR A 10 -45.33 33.97 -24.53
C THR A 10 -44.69 32.62 -24.83
N ARG A 11 -44.26 32.38 -26.08
CA ARG A 11 -43.47 31.17 -26.39
C ARG A 11 -42.01 31.23 -25.91
N LEU A 12 -41.44 32.43 -25.84
CA LEU A 12 -40.07 32.63 -25.35
C LEU A 12 -39.97 32.60 -23.83
N SER A 13 -41.04 32.91 -23.10
CA SER A 13 -41.04 32.85 -21.63
C SER A 13 -41.16 31.41 -21.09
N GLY A 14 -41.64 30.46 -21.89
CA GLY A 14 -41.75 29.03 -21.51
C GLY A 14 -40.43 28.23 -21.53
N THR A 15 -39.33 28.83 -21.98
CA THR A 15 -38.01 28.14 -22.09
C THR A 15 -37.02 28.52 -20.98
N ARG A 16 -37.43 29.40 -20.04
CA ARG A 16 -36.56 29.88 -18.97
C ARG A 16 -36.16 28.80 -17.96
N ASP A 17 -36.97 27.77 -17.76
CA ASP A 17 -36.69 26.70 -16.78
C ASP A 17 -35.88 25.53 -17.35
N ARG A 18 -35.77 25.40 -18.67
CA ARG A 18 -35.00 24.30 -19.30
C ARG A 18 -33.50 24.44 -19.15
N GLY A 19 -32.98 25.64 -18.99
CA GLY A 19 -31.56 25.90 -18.82
C GLY A 19 -31.04 25.57 -17.40
N SER A 20 -31.87 25.78 -16.36
CA SER A 20 -31.46 25.60 -14.97
C SER A 20 -31.31 24.13 -14.61
N VAL A 21 -32.20 23.26 -15.09
CA VAL A 21 -32.11 21.80 -14.87
C VAL A 21 -30.89 21.21 -15.54
N SER A 22 -30.54 21.65 -16.75
CA SER A 22 -29.35 21.20 -17.46
C SER A 22 -28.05 21.52 -16.69
N LEU A 23 -27.95 22.71 -16.08
CA LEU A 23 -26.78 23.08 -15.26
C LEU A 23 -26.67 22.20 -14.03
N TRP A 24 -27.79 21.90 -13.36
CA TRP A 24 -27.78 20.98 -12.20
C TRP A 24 -27.34 19.56 -12.56
N VAL A 25 -27.78 19.01 -13.69
CA VAL A 25 -27.40 17.70 -14.16
C VAL A 25 -25.90 17.65 -14.44
N VAL A 26 -25.33 18.66 -15.09
CA VAL A 26 -23.91 18.75 -15.38
C VAL A 26 -23.09 18.84 -14.08
N MET A 27 -23.48 19.72 -13.14
CA MET A 27 -22.79 19.81 -11.85
C MET A 27 -22.86 18.49 -11.08
N PHE A 28 -24.01 17.84 -11.05
CA PHE A 28 -24.17 16.55 -10.36
C PHE A 28 -23.32 15.47 -10.99
N ALA A 29 -23.21 15.43 -12.32
CA ALA A 29 -22.36 14.50 -13.04
C ALA A 29 -20.86 14.69 -12.66
N PHE A 30 -20.39 15.94 -12.59
CA PHE A 30 -19.02 16.22 -12.15
C PHE A 30 -18.75 15.80 -10.71
N VAL A 31 -19.66 16.09 -9.78
CA VAL A 31 -19.54 15.68 -8.38
C VAL A 31 -19.51 14.15 -8.26
N THR A 32 -20.40 13.46 -8.97
CA THR A 32 -20.45 12.00 -8.97
C THR A 32 -19.16 11.41 -9.53
N LEU A 33 -18.63 11.95 -10.62
CA LEU A 33 -17.36 11.53 -11.22
C LEU A 33 -16.20 11.73 -10.23
N ALA A 34 -16.13 12.88 -9.57
CA ALA A 34 -15.10 13.18 -8.58
C ALA A 34 -15.16 12.19 -7.39
N LEU A 35 -16.35 11.85 -6.92
CA LEU A 35 -16.53 10.86 -5.85
C LEU A 35 -16.10 9.45 -6.30
N LEU A 36 -16.42 9.04 -7.53
CA LEU A 36 -16.00 7.75 -8.07
C LEU A 36 -14.46 7.64 -8.12
N ILE A 37 -13.78 8.68 -8.59
CA ILE A 37 -12.32 8.73 -8.63
C ILE A 37 -11.73 8.62 -7.21
N LEU A 38 -12.29 9.36 -6.25
CA LEU A 38 -11.85 9.31 -4.86
C LEU A 38 -11.98 7.89 -4.27
N VAL A 39 -13.07 7.19 -4.56
CA VAL A 39 -13.29 5.81 -4.09
C VAL A 39 -12.29 4.85 -4.73
N VAL A 40 -12.04 4.97 -6.03
CA VAL A 40 -11.08 4.12 -6.74
C VAL A 40 -9.66 4.35 -6.22
N ASP A 41 -9.21 5.60 -6.12
CA ASP A 41 -7.86 5.92 -5.65
C ASP A 41 -7.68 5.54 -4.16
N GLY A 42 -8.70 5.77 -3.32
CA GLY A 42 -8.70 5.32 -1.93
C GLY A 42 -8.59 3.80 -1.78
N GLY A 43 -9.31 3.05 -2.61
CA GLY A 43 -9.24 1.58 -2.66
C GLY A 43 -7.84 1.09 -3.04
N GLN A 44 -7.19 1.74 -4.00
CA GLN A 44 -5.82 1.39 -4.40
C GLN A 44 -4.80 1.59 -3.26
N VAL A 45 -4.94 2.64 -2.45
CA VAL A 45 -4.07 2.89 -1.29
C VAL A 45 -4.17 1.75 -0.27
N ILE A 46 -5.39 1.28 0.01
CA ILE A 46 -5.61 0.16 0.95
C ILE A 46 -4.95 -1.12 0.42
N ILE A 47 -5.13 -1.43 -0.86
CA ILE A 47 -4.52 -2.60 -1.51
C ILE A 47 -2.98 -2.48 -1.48
N ALA A 48 -2.43 -1.31 -1.76
CA ALA A 48 -0.99 -1.09 -1.70
C ALA A 48 -0.43 -1.28 -0.29
N LYS A 49 -1.17 -0.85 0.75
CA LYS A 49 -0.78 -1.04 2.14
C LYS A 49 -0.79 -2.53 2.53
N SER A 50 -1.81 -3.27 2.14
CA SER A 50 -1.88 -4.72 2.36
C SER A 50 -0.70 -5.43 1.68
N ARG A 51 -0.41 -5.10 0.41
CA ARG A 51 0.74 -5.67 -0.31
C ARG A 51 2.08 -5.32 0.35
N ALA A 52 2.24 -4.08 0.84
CA ALA A 52 3.45 -3.68 1.54
C ALA A 52 3.64 -4.48 2.83
N ALA A 53 2.55 -4.74 3.59
CA ALA A 53 2.58 -5.56 4.78
C ALA A 53 2.91 -7.02 4.45
N ASP A 54 2.27 -7.61 3.44
CA ASP A 54 2.52 -8.99 3.02
C ASP A 54 4.00 -9.21 2.59
N ILE A 55 4.56 -8.25 1.83
CA ILE A 55 5.96 -8.29 1.40
C ILE A 55 6.89 -8.13 2.60
N ALA A 56 6.59 -7.21 3.52
CA ALA A 56 7.39 -6.98 4.73
C ALA A 56 7.39 -8.20 5.65
N GLU A 57 6.23 -8.84 5.84
CA GLU A 57 6.11 -10.06 6.65
C GLU A 57 6.92 -11.22 6.06
N GLN A 58 6.81 -11.45 4.75
CA GLN A 58 7.58 -12.52 4.10
C GLN A 58 9.08 -12.24 4.11
N ALA A 59 9.49 -10.97 3.92
CA ALA A 59 10.88 -10.58 3.99
C ALA A 59 11.43 -10.72 5.42
N ALA A 60 10.64 -10.38 6.44
CA ALA A 60 11.01 -10.56 7.84
C ALA A 60 11.16 -12.05 8.18
N ARG A 61 10.24 -12.91 7.70
CA ARG A 61 10.36 -14.38 7.87
C ARG A 61 11.59 -14.93 7.17
N ALA A 62 11.85 -14.55 5.92
CA ALA A 62 13.03 -15.00 5.19
C ALA A 62 14.34 -14.61 5.88
N ALA A 63 14.38 -13.44 6.52
CA ALA A 63 15.53 -13.01 7.31
C ALA A 63 15.62 -13.79 8.64
N ALA A 64 14.48 -13.98 9.34
CA ALA A 64 14.44 -14.70 10.61
C ALA A 64 14.84 -16.18 10.47
N ASP A 65 14.53 -16.81 9.34
CA ASP A 65 14.90 -18.20 9.03
C ASP A 65 16.40 -18.37 8.72
N THR A 66 17.14 -17.26 8.60
CA THR A 66 18.59 -17.30 8.33
C THR A 66 19.36 -17.40 9.64
N ILE A 67 19.66 -18.64 10.04
CA ILE A 67 20.37 -18.95 11.28
C ILE A 67 21.88 -18.88 11.06
N ASP A 68 22.63 -18.37 12.07
CA ASP A 68 24.11 -18.40 12.07
C ASP A 68 24.60 -19.82 12.32
N PRO A 69 25.28 -20.47 11.34
CA PRO A 69 25.77 -21.82 11.51
C PRO A 69 26.93 -21.91 12.53
N GLY A 70 27.63 -20.80 12.78
CA GLY A 70 28.71 -20.74 13.79
C GLY A 70 28.14 -20.80 15.20
N ALA A 71 27.13 -19.99 15.49
CA ALA A 71 26.43 -19.99 16.77
C ALA A 71 25.68 -21.30 17.02
N LEU A 72 25.07 -21.87 15.97
CA LEU A 72 24.34 -23.13 16.06
C LEU A 72 25.26 -24.31 16.51
N ARG A 73 26.50 -24.34 16.04
CA ARG A 73 27.49 -25.35 16.48
C ARG A 73 27.86 -25.23 17.97
N GLN A 74 27.63 -24.04 18.55
CA GLN A 74 27.84 -23.78 19.98
C GLN A 74 26.55 -23.97 20.79
N GLY A 75 25.48 -24.48 20.17
CA GLY A 75 24.18 -24.69 20.80
C GLY A 75 23.36 -23.39 20.97
N GLN A 76 23.75 -22.30 20.32
CA GLN A 76 23.03 -21.04 20.34
C GLN A 76 22.25 -20.83 19.03
N VAL A 77 21.01 -20.45 19.13
CA VAL A 77 20.16 -20.16 17.98
C VAL A 77 20.06 -18.64 17.83
N VAL A 78 20.81 -18.10 16.87
CA VAL A 78 20.92 -16.67 16.62
C VAL A 78 20.67 -16.41 15.13
N ILE A 79 19.98 -15.31 14.83
CA ILE A 79 19.79 -14.85 13.45
C ILE A 79 21.14 -14.37 12.91
N ALA A 80 21.50 -14.83 11.71
CA ALA A 80 22.75 -14.42 11.08
C ALA A 80 22.75 -12.90 10.82
N GLN A 81 23.86 -12.22 11.12
CA GLN A 81 23.97 -10.77 10.91
C GLN A 81 23.75 -10.37 9.44
N GLY A 82 24.13 -11.24 8.50
CA GLY A 82 23.88 -11.05 7.07
C GLY A 82 22.40 -11.14 6.63
N ALA A 83 21.49 -11.49 7.53
CA ALA A 83 20.05 -11.57 7.21
C ALA A 83 19.47 -10.24 6.73
N CYS A 84 20.02 -9.13 7.23
CA CYS A 84 19.61 -7.75 6.89
C CYS A 84 20.54 -7.08 5.86
N ASP A 85 21.53 -7.75 5.32
CA ASP A 85 22.44 -7.17 4.33
C ASP A 85 21.75 -6.86 3.00
N THR A 86 22.40 -6.03 2.19
CA THR A 86 21.98 -5.73 0.83
C THR A 86 23.17 -5.98 -0.12
N PRO A 87 23.17 -7.10 -0.89
CA PRO A 87 22.14 -8.14 -1.01
C PRO A 87 22.10 -9.11 0.18
N GLY A 88 20.91 -9.52 0.58
CA GLY A 88 20.63 -10.49 1.63
C GLY A 88 19.24 -11.14 1.44
N PRO A 89 18.84 -12.09 2.31
CA PRO A 89 17.59 -12.83 2.17
C PRO A 89 16.37 -11.91 2.10
N ALA A 90 16.27 -10.94 3.00
CA ALA A 90 15.16 -9.97 3.02
C ALA A 90 15.13 -9.11 1.74
N SER A 91 16.27 -8.53 1.35
CA SER A 91 16.34 -7.63 0.18
C SER A 91 16.11 -8.38 -1.13
N ASN A 92 16.61 -9.61 -1.26
CA ASN A 92 16.40 -10.44 -2.45
C ASN A 92 14.93 -10.82 -2.62
N LEU A 93 14.22 -11.09 -1.53
CA LEU A 93 12.81 -11.40 -1.57
C LEU A 93 11.99 -10.17 -2.04
N VAL A 94 12.25 -8.99 -1.49
CA VAL A 94 11.62 -7.74 -1.93
C VAL A 94 11.90 -7.48 -3.42
N ALA A 95 13.14 -7.69 -3.89
CA ALA A 95 13.50 -7.55 -5.30
C ALA A 95 12.79 -8.55 -6.21
N THR A 96 12.51 -9.75 -5.72
CA THR A 96 11.75 -10.78 -6.46
C THR A 96 10.30 -10.34 -6.67
N TYR A 97 9.67 -9.78 -5.65
CA TYR A 97 8.32 -9.22 -5.77
C TYR A 97 8.25 -8.07 -6.78
N GLN A 98 9.26 -7.21 -6.79
CA GLN A 98 9.35 -6.12 -7.75
C GLN A 98 9.36 -6.63 -9.21
N LYS A 99 10.09 -7.73 -9.48
CA LYS A 99 10.19 -8.33 -10.82
C LYS A 99 8.93 -9.11 -11.23
N GLY A 100 8.33 -9.84 -10.27
CA GLY A 100 7.24 -10.77 -10.56
C GLY A 100 5.86 -10.13 -10.68
N VAL A 101 5.57 -9.10 -9.89
CA VAL A 101 4.21 -8.54 -9.75
C VAL A 101 4.08 -7.13 -10.35
N GLY A 102 5.16 -6.57 -10.88
CA GLY A 102 5.17 -5.21 -11.46
C GLY A 102 4.87 -4.10 -10.44
N VAL A 103 5.08 -4.39 -9.15
CA VAL A 103 4.92 -3.44 -8.05
C VAL A 103 6.27 -2.82 -7.75
N THR A 104 6.34 -1.50 -7.69
CA THR A 104 7.56 -0.82 -7.26
C THR A 104 7.66 -0.92 -5.74
N ALA A 105 8.34 -1.98 -5.26
CA ALA A 105 8.61 -2.20 -3.85
C ALA A 105 10.09 -1.94 -3.56
N SER A 106 10.40 -1.34 -2.41
CA SER A 106 11.76 -1.11 -1.94
C SER A 106 11.86 -1.37 -0.44
N MET A 107 12.94 -2.02 -0.02
CA MET A 107 13.25 -2.18 1.39
C MET A 107 13.79 -0.86 1.93
N GLN A 108 13.16 -0.32 2.98
CA GLN A 108 13.53 0.94 3.62
C GLN A 108 14.36 0.72 4.90
N GLY A 109 14.31 -0.49 5.45
CA GLY A 109 15.08 -0.84 6.62
C GLY A 109 14.86 -2.30 7.00
N CYS A 110 15.88 -2.86 7.64
CA CYS A 110 15.87 -4.18 8.26
C CYS A 110 16.68 -4.08 9.54
N THR A 111 16.13 -4.54 10.64
CA THR A 111 16.79 -4.54 11.94
C THR A 111 16.62 -5.88 12.64
N ILE A 112 17.72 -6.40 13.18
CA ILE A 112 17.69 -7.58 14.03
C ILE A 112 17.62 -7.07 15.47
N GLY A 113 16.67 -7.58 16.22
CA GLY A 113 16.40 -7.17 17.60
C GLY A 113 16.21 -8.36 18.52
N THR A 114 15.70 -8.05 19.70
CA THR A 114 15.30 -9.03 20.69
C THR A 114 13.88 -8.72 21.11
N GLY A 115 12.98 -9.60 20.74
CA GLY A 115 11.56 -9.46 21.01
C GLY A 115 11.16 -9.79 22.44
N PRO A 116 9.86 -9.84 22.71
CA PRO A 116 9.33 -10.25 24.02
C PRO A 116 9.90 -11.61 24.43
N GLN A 117 10.27 -11.74 25.71
CA GLN A 117 10.84 -12.96 26.28
C GLN A 117 12.26 -13.32 25.80
N GLY A 118 12.99 -12.40 25.17
CA GLY A 118 14.38 -12.61 24.74
C GLY A 118 14.52 -13.35 23.41
N ALA A 119 13.43 -13.65 22.71
CA ALA A 119 13.49 -14.30 21.40
C ALA A 119 14.10 -13.36 20.34
N PRO A 120 15.04 -13.83 19.51
CA PRO A 120 15.56 -13.04 18.40
C PRO A 120 14.42 -12.69 17.42
N ASP A 121 14.37 -11.45 16.98
CA ASP A 121 13.40 -10.98 16.01
C ASP A 121 14.05 -10.19 14.88
N VAL A 122 13.35 -10.11 13.75
CA VAL A 122 13.71 -9.26 12.62
C VAL A 122 12.52 -8.40 12.26
N THR A 123 12.75 -7.11 12.21
CA THR A 123 11.78 -6.14 11.73
C THR A 123 12.21 -5.62 10.36
N VAL A 124 11.35 -5.80 9.36
CA VAL A 124 11.57 -5.30 8.00
C VAL A 124 10.54 -4.23 7.66
N ARG A 125 11.03 -3.12 7.09
CA ARG A 125 10.19 -2.03 6.58
C ARG A 125 10.26 -2.01 5.07
N VAL A 126 9.09 -2.09 4.43
CA VAL A 126 8.95 -2.06 2.96
C VAL A 126 8.10 -0.86 2.57
N GLN A 127 8.51 -0.19 1.50
CA GLN A 127 7.75 0.86 0.85
C GLN A 127 7.26 0.35 -0.51
N VAL A 128 5.98 0.54 -0.78
CA VAL A 128 5.35 0.29 -2.09
C VAL A 128 4.94 1.63 -2.68
N SER A 129 5.39 1.88 -3.91
CA SER A 129 5.03 3.07 -4.69
C SER A 129 3.96 2.72 -5.72
N MET A 130 2.94 3.55 -5.80
CA MET A 130 1.85 3.42 -6.75
C MET A 130 1.57 4.73 -7.46
N LYS A 131 1.01 4.63 -8.68
CA LYS A 131 0.52 5.79 -9.43
C LYS A 131 -0.99 5.86 -9.28
N PRO A 132 -1.55 6.96 -8.77
CA PRO A 132 -2.99 7.16 -8.70
C PRO A 132 -3.58 7.28 -10.11
N PHE A 133 -4.89 7.07 -10.22
CA PHE A 133 -5.61 7.20 -11.50
C PHE A 133 -5.58 8.64 -12.02
N LEU A 134 -5.64 9.62 -11.12
CA LEU A 134 -5.45 11.04 -11.45
C LEU A 134 -4.15 11.57 -10.81
N PRO A 135 -3.02 11.54 -11.55
CA PRO A 135 -1.77 12.12 -11.07
C PRO A 135 -1.82 13.65 -11.13
N VAL A 136 -2.35 14.30 -10.10
CA VAL A 136 -2.45 15.76 -10.04
C VAL A 136 -1.40 16.33 -9.09
N GLY A 137 -0.47 17.13 -9.61
CA GLY A 137 0.50 17.88 -8.82
C GLY A 137 1.37 17.00 -7.91
N PRO A 138 1.42 17.28 -6.59
CA PRO A 138 2.26 16.54 -5.65
C PRO A 138 1.83 15.09 -5.42
N PHE A 139 0.64 14.70 -5.88
CA PHE A 139 0.08 13.34 -5.76
C PHE A 139 0.36 12.46 -6.99
N ALA A 140 1.36 12.79 -7.79
CA ALA A 140 1.76 11.99 -8.96
C ALA A 140 2.22 10.57 -8.59
N THR A 141 2.71 10.36 -7.37
CA THR A 141 3.06 9.05 -6.80
C THR A 141 2.67 9.01 -5.33
N ILE A 142 2.06 7.93 -4.92
CA ILE A 142 1.71 7.66 -3.52
C ILE A 142 2.65 6.57 -3.02
N ASN A 143 3.38 6.87 -1.94
CA ASN A 143 4.27 5.93 -1.28
C ASN A 143 3.61 5.42 0.00
N VAL A 144 3.43 4.11 0.10
CA VAL A 144 2.85 3.45 1.26
C VAL A 144 3.92 2.58 1.90
N THR A 145 4.12 2.74 3.21
CA THR A 145 5.09 1.95 3.98
C THR A 145 4.37 1.02 4.94
N ALA A 146 4.93 -0.19 5.09
CA ALA A 146 4.55 -1.14 6.12
C ALA A 146 5.80 -1.66 6.82
N SER A 147 5.66 -2.06 8.08
CA SER A 147 6.73 -2.61 8.91
C SER A 147 6.19 -3.83 9.63
N GLU A 148 6.84 -4.96 9.44
CA GLU A 148 6.44 -6.22 10.03
C GLU A 148 7.62 -6.87 10.76
N THR A 149 7.32 -7.61 11.82
CA THR A 149 8.31 -8.27 12.66
C THR A 149 8.06 -9.77 12.66
N ALA A 150 9.10 -10.54 12.38
CA ALA A 150 9.10 -11.99 12.50
C ALA A 150 10.03 -12.45 13.61
N PHE A 151 9.60 -13.45 14.35
CA PHE A 151 10.39 -14.08 15.40
C PHE A 151 10.99 -15.38 14.90
N LEU A 152 12.18 -15.71 15.39
CA LEU A 152 12.76 -17.00 15.13
C LEU A 152 11.90 -18.10 15.77
N ALA A 153 11.39 -19.02 14.95
CA ALA A 153 10.60 -20.14 15.43
C ALA A 153 11.51 -21.27 15.89
N CYS A 154 11.66 -21.44 17.20
CA CYS A 154 12.33 -22.59 17.76
C CYS A 154 11.39 -23.79 17.73
N GLY A 155 11.77 -24.86 17.03
CA GLY A 155 10.94 -26.02 16.73
C GLY A 155 10.59 -26.94 17.92
N THR A 156 10.23 -26.37 19.06
CA THR A 156 9.70 -27.13 20.19
C THR A 156 8.18 -27.01 20.23
N ALA A 157 7.49 -28.10 20.43
CA ALA A 157 6.03 -28.21 20.52
C ALA A 157 5.38 -27.35 21.63
N ASN A 158 6.19 -26.67 22.44
CA ASN A 158 5.77 -25.72 23.47
C ASN A 158 6.33 -24.33 23.09
N ALA A 159 5.57 -23.55 22.38
CA ALA A 159 5.87 -22.21 21.85
C ALA A 159 6.16 -21.13 22.93
N ARG A 160 6.76 -21.48 24.03
CA ARG A 160 7.07 -20.57 25.17
C ARG A 160 8.51 -20.54 25.56
N VAL A 161 9.40 -21.24 24.84
CA VAL A 161 10.81 -21.26 25.19
C VAL A 161 11.55 -20.32 24.25
N ALA A 162 12.13 -19.27 24.84
CA ALA A 162 13.16 -18.48 24.18
C ALA A 162 14.28 -19.44 23.71
N CYS A 163 14.71 -19.29 22.46
CA CYS A 163 15.90 -19.95 21.97
C CYS A 163 17.13 -19.37 22.63
#